data_135456382aaeac47c8d492fa2cd2f763
#
_entry.id   135456382aaeac47c8d492fa2cd2f763
#
_cell.length_a   1.000
_cell.length_b   1.000
_cell.length_c   1.000
_cell.angle_alpha   90.00
_cell.angle_beta   90.00
_cell.angle_gamma   90.00
#
_symmetry.space_group_name_H-M   'P 1'
#
loop_
_entity.id
_entity.type
_entity.pdbx_description
1 polymer ?
#
loop_
_entity_poly.entity_id
_entity_poly.type
_entity_poly.pdbx_seq_one_letter_code
_entity_poly.pdbx_strand_id
1 'polypeptide(L)'
;MSQPTQPDSVAKVQAHHPRLVHVRTGTVVHIPLHQNVLLVGKPNDHLPPDINVAGFPDADVVSRIHARLIVQGAQVAIEDMGSTNGTYINGQRLRPGERCPLHAGDWIALGKEDKVTFLLQQD
;
A
#
# COMPACT_ATOMS: atom_id res chain seq x y z
N MET A 1 -14.66 20.33 -31.20
CA MET A 1 -14.55 19.93 -30.68
C MET A 1 -14.22 19.81 -29.70
N SER A 2 -14.03 19.83 -29.36
CA SER A 2 -13.57 19.85 -28.40
C SER A 2 -13.78 18.92 -27.52
N GLN A 3 -14.40 18.32 -27.36
CA GLN A 3 -14.53 17.44 -26.64
C GLN A 3 -13.56 16.59 -26.38
N PRO A 4 -12.74 16.40 -26.95
CA PRO A 4 -11.67 15.51 -26.65
C PRO A 4 -11.00 15.80 -25.34
N THR A 5 -11.10 16.99 -24.89
CA THR A 5 -10.49 17.36 -23.63
C THR A 5 -11.00 16.57 -22.49
N GLN A 6 -12.26 16.25 -22.52
CA GLN A 6 -12.86 15.60 -21.41
C GLN A 6 -12.42 14.15 -21.26
N PRO A 7 -12.35 13.36 -22.33
CA PRO A 7 -11.77 12.02 -22.21
C PRO A 7 -10.33 12.04 -21.73
N ASP A 8 -9.56 13.04 -22.16
CA ASP A 8 -8.18 13.13 -21.72
C ASP A 8 -8.07 13.39 -20.23
N SER A 9 -8.97 14.20 -19.70
CA SER A 9 -8.98 14.48 -18.27
C SER A 9 -9.29 13.22 -17.45
N VAL A 10 -10.24 12.43 -17.91
CA VAL A 10 -10.59 11.19 -17.25
C VAL A 10 -9.41 10.21 -17.30
N ALA A 11 -8.75 10.10 -18.42
CA ALA A 11 -7.60 9.23 -18.57
C ALA A 11 -6.46 9.65 -17.64
N LYS A 12 -6.24 10.95 -17.49
CA LYS A 12 -5.19 11.44 -16.60
C LYS A 12 -5.49 11.10 -15.16
N VAL A 13 -6.75 11.22 -14.75
CA VAL A 13 -7.13 10.84 -13.37
C VAL A 13 -6.87 9.37 -13.15
N GLN A 14 -7.23 8.52 -14.10
CA GLN A 14 -6.98 7.09 -14.00
C GLN A 14 -5.50 6.77 -14.03
N ALA A 15 -4.72 7.52 -14.79
CA ALA A 15 -3.29 7.29 -14.90
C ALA A 15 -2.53 7.53 -13.61
N HIS A 16 -3.10 8.36 -12.71
CA HIS A 16 -2.47 8.65 -11.42
C HIS A 16 -2.96 7.72 -10.32
N HIS A 17 -3.68 6.68 -10.67
CA HIS A 17 -4.22 5.75 -9.69
C HIS A 17 -3.10 4.87 -9.12
N PRO A 18 -2.84 4.95 -7.82
CA PRO A 18 -1.76 4.16 -7.22
C PRO A 18 -2.16 2.71 -7.04
N ARG A 19 -1.16 1.84 -7.12
CA ARG A 19 -1.36 0.41 -6.91
C ARG A 19 -0.11 -0.20 -6.30
N LEU A 20 -0.30 -1.28 -5.57
CA LEU A 20 0.79 -2.06 -5.00
C LEU A 20 0.94 -3.32 -5.83
N VAL A 21 2.16 -3.62 -6.25
CA VAL A 21 2.45 -4.86 -6.96
C VAL A 21 3.23 -5.77 -6.03
N HIS A 22 2.68 -6.94 -5.73
CA HIS A 22 3.38 -7.93 -4.92
C HIS A 22 4.52 -8.50 -5.75
N VAL A 23 5.76 -8.31 -5.27
CA VAL A 23 6.94 -8.55 -6.08
C VAL A 23 7.07 -10.00 -6.50
N ARG A 24 6.83 -10.93 -5.58
CA ARG A 24 7.03 -12.36 -5.86
C ARG A 24 5.99 -12.95 -6.79
N THR A 25 4.74 -12.49 -6.72
CA THR A 25 3.65 -13.08 -7.49
C THR A 25 3.19 -12.22 -8.66
N GLY A 26 3.55 -10.93 -8.66
CA GLY A 26 3.05 -10.00 -9.66
C GLY A 26 1.61 -9.57 -9.43
N THR A 27 1.00 -9.97 -8.33
CA THR A 27 -0.39 -9.62 -8.02
C THR A 27 -0.51 -8.12 -7.80
N VAL A 28 -1.51 -7.50 -8.41
CA VAL A 28 -1.76 -6.07 -8.30
C VAL A 28 -2.88 -5.82 -7.30
N VAL A 29 -2.62 -4.93 -6.35
CA VAL A 29 -3.60 -4.46 -5.37
C VAL A 29 -3.82 -2.98 -5.62
N HIS A 30 -5.01 -2.62 -6.08
CA HIS A 30 -5.33 -1.22 -6.31
C HIS A 30 -5.64 -0.52 -5.00
N ILE A 31 -5.18 0.73 -4.88
CA ILE A 31 -5.41 1.54 -3.70
C ILE A 31 -6.60 2.46 -4.00
N PRO A 32 -7.75 2.27 -3.34
CA PRO A 32 -8.91 3.12 -3.60
C PRO A 32 -8.65 4.55 -3.08
N LEU A 33 -8.87 5.54 -3.94
CA LEU A 33 -8.59 6.94 -3.61
C LEU A 33 -9.73 7.60 -2.84
N HIS A 34 -10.88 6.93 -2.73
CA HIS A 34 -12.01 7.49 -2.00
C HIS A 34 -11.96 7.23 -0.50
N GLN A 35 -11.07 6.36 -0.05
CA GLN A 35 -10.83 6.12 1.37
C GLN A 35 -9.55 6.83 1.79
N ASN A 36 -9.64 7.56 2.90
CA ASN A 36 -8.49 8.31 3.40
C ASN A 36 -7.51 7.44 4.19
N VAL A 37 -7.99 6.38 4.80
CA VAL A 37 -7.17 5.48 5.60
C VAL A 37 -7.52 4.04 5.23
N LEU A 38 -6.49 3.25 4.96
CA LEU A 38 -6.62 1.85 4.59
C LEU A 38 -5.77 1.01 5.53
N LEU A 39 -6.40 0.09 6.24
CA LEU A 39 -5.67 -0.82 7.13
C LEU A 39 -5.10 -1.98 6.32
N VAL A 40 -3.85 -2.31 6.58
CA VAL A 40 -3.12 -3.39 5.91
C VAL A 40 -2.78 -4.45 6.93
N GLY A 41 -3.13 -5.69 6.65
CA GLY A 41 -2.83 -6.78 7.55
C GLY A 41 -3.58 -8.04 7.21
N LYS A 42 -4.03 -8.77 8.24
CA LYS A 42 -4.71 -10.04 8.08
C LYS A 42 -6.04 -10.02 8.84
N PRO A 43 -6.99 -10.89 8.49
CA PRO A 43 -8.29 -10.91 9.15
C PRO A 43 -8.16 -11.04 10.66
N ASN A 44 -8.96 -10.25 11.40
CA ASN A 44 -8.99 -10.26 12.84
C ASN A 44 -10.33 -9.67 13.31
N ASP A 45 -10.64 -9.84 14.59
CA ASP A 45 -11.93 -9.45 15.14
C ASP A 45 -11.99 -7.99 15.59
N HIS A 46 -10.87 -7.27 15.54
CA HIS A 46 -10.81 -5.91 16.06
C HIS A 46 -10.81 -4.86 14.96
N LEU A 47 -9.82 -4.93 14.06
CA LEU A 47 -9.67 -3.99 12.96
C LEU A 47 -9.41 -4.79 11.68
N PRO A 48 -10.47 -5.29 11.04
CA PRO A 48 -10.28 -6.07 9.81
C PRO A 48 -9.62 -5.22 8.73
N PRO A 49 -8.69 -5.81 7.96
CA PRO A 49 -7.93 -5.03 7.00
C PRO A 49 -8.74 -4.66 5.77
N ASP A 50 -8.48 -3.46 5.25
CA ASP A 50 -8.95 -3.06 3.92
C ASP A 50 -8.10 -3.73 2.84
N ILE A 51 -6.82 -3.91 3.12
CA ILE A 51 -5.90 -4.66 2.26
C ILE A 51 -5.49 -5.91 3.02
N ASN A 52 -6.08 -7.04 2.63
CA ASN A 52 -5.86 -8.32 3.27
C ASN A 52 -4.72 -9.05 2.57
N VAL A 53 -3.61 -9.27 3.29
CA VAL A 53 -2.43 -9.92 2.70
C VAL A 53 -2.31 -11.38 3.10
N ALA A 54 -3.32 -11.97 3.73
CA ALA A 54 -3.24 -13.34 4.22
C ALA A 54 -3.04 -14.37 3.11
N GLY A 55 -3.46 -14.07 1.89
CA GLY A 55 -3.32 -14.98 0.77
C GLY A 55 -1.94 -14.97 0.08
N PHE A 56 -1.05 -14.09 0.49
CA PHE A 56 0.28 -14.03 -0.12
C PHE A 56 1.22 -15.03 0.55
N PRO A 57 2.26 -15.51 -0.18
CA PRO A 57 3.26 -16.39 0.42
C PRO A 57 3.94 -15.73 1.61
N ASP A 58 4.24 -16.52 2.63
CA ASP A 58 4.92 -16.08 3.85
C ASP A 58 4.18 -15.02 4.64
N ALA A 59 2.86 -14.96 4.53
CA ALA A 59 2.06 -13.96 5.23
C ALA A 59 2.11 -14.12 6.76
N ASP A 60 2.65 -15.19 7.27
CA ASP A 60 2.83 -15.39 8.71
C ASP A 60 3.75 -14.33 9.33
N VAL A 61 4.64 -13.70 8.54
CA VAL A 61 5.49 -12.61 9.04
C VAL A 61 4.72 -11.29 9.18
N VAL A 62 3.52 -11.21 8.63
CA VAL A 62 2.70 -10.00 8.68
C VAL A 62 1.75 -10.06 9.86
N SER A 63 1.68 -8.97 10.62
CA SER A 63 0.75 -8.85 11.74
C SER A 63 -0.68 -8.69 11.25
N ARG A 64 -1.65 -9.08 12.08
CA ARG A 64 -3.07 -8.88 11.76
C ARG A 64 -3.40 -7.41 11.57
N ILE A 65 -2.88 -6.56 12.44
CA ILE A 65 -2.94 -5.10 12.31
C ILE A 65 -1.49 -4.66 12.10
N HIS A 66 -1.10 -4.47 10.84
CA HIS A 66 0.32 -4.28 10.53
C HIS A 66 0.67 -2.83 10.23
N ALA A 67 -0.01 -2.24 9.28
CA ALA A 67 0.28 -0.89 8.82
C ALA A 67 -1.02 -0.23 8.35
N ARG A 68 -0.96 1.07 8.10
CA ARG A 68 -2.06 1.75 7.43
C ARG A 68 -1.51 2.67 6.36
N LEU A 69 -2.26 2.78 5.28
CA LEU A 69 -1.99 3.75 4.24
C LEU A 69 -2.86 4.98 4.47
N ILE A 70 -2.28 6.15 4.30
CA ILE A 70 -3.00 7.41 4.38
C ILE A 70 -3.04 7.99 2.98
N VAL A 71 -4.24 8.21 2.45
CA VAL A 71 -4.43 8.65 1.08
C VAL A 71 -4.99 10.07 1.10
N GLN A 72 -4.28 10.99 0.44
CA GLN A 72 -4.71 12.37 0.30
C GLN A 72 -4.56 12.76 -1.18
N GLY A 73 -5.68 12.79 -1.89
CA GLY A 73 -5.64 12.97 -3.33
C GLY A 73 -4.91 11.81 -3.97
N ALA A 74 -3.89 12.10 -4.76
CA ALA A 74 -3.05 11.07 -5.38
C ALA A 74 -1.83 10.72 -4.54
N GLN A 75 -1.68 11.35 -3.35
CA GLN A 75 -0.54 11.10 -2.49
C GLN A 75 -0.85 10.01 -1.48
N VAL A 76 0.12 9.15 -1.25
CA VAL A 76 0.00 8.02 -0.33
C VAL A 76 1.14 8.07 0.66
N ALA A 77 0.82 7.85 1.93
CA ALA A 77 1.82 7.68 2.98
C ALA A 77 1.52 6.39 3.73
N ILE A 78 2.49 5.90 4.50
CA ILE A 78 2.33 4.68 5.27
C ILE A 78 2.79 4.90 6.70
N GLU A 79 2.13 4.21 7.64
CA GLU A 79 2.52 4.19 9.06
C GLU A 79 2.50 2.74 9.55
N ASP A 80 3.51 2.37 10.32
CA ASP A 80 3.51 1.08 11.01
C ASP A 80 2.59 1.16 12.23
N MET A 81 1.77 0.15 12.42
CA MET A 81 0.78 0.12 13.50
C MET A 81 1.24 -0.70 14.69
N GLY A 82 2.55 -0.71 14.95
CA GLY A 82 3.11 -1.52 16.03
C GLY A 82 3.26 -2.99 15.65
N SER A 83 3.57 -3.26 14.40
CA SER A 83 3.72 -4.63 13.92
C SER A 83 4.85 -5.36 14.62
N THR A 84 4.74 -6.68 14.72
CA THR A 84 5.76 -7.50 15.37
C THR A 84 7.08 -7.47 14.62
N ASN A 85 7.03 -7.57 13.31
CA ASN A 85 8.26 -7.72 12.50
C ASN A 85 8.63 -6.47 11.72
N GLY A 86 7.84 -5.39 11.85
CA GLY A 86 8.17 -4.09 11.27
C GLY A 86 7.64 -3.87 9.87
N THR A 87 7.68 -2.61 9.48
CA THR A 87 7.39 -2.15 8.13
C THR A 87 8.64 -1.45 7.62
N TYR A 88 9.08 -1.79 6.42
CA TYR A 88 10.32 -1.29 5.85
C TYR A 88 10.03 -0.59 4.54
N ILE A 89 10.61 0.58 4.35
CA ILE A 89 10.52 1.32 3.09
C ILE A 89 11.92 1.44 2.52
N ASN A 90 12.13 0.84 1.35
CA ASN A 90 13.44 0.82 0.69
C ASN A 90 14.55 0.33 1.64
N GLY A 91 14.20 -0.71 2.43
CA GLY A 91 15.15 -1.33 3.34
C GLY A 91 15.28 -0.68 4.71
N GLN A 92 14.59 0.45 4.94
CA GLN A 92 14.66 1.14 6.24
C GLN A 92 13.40 0.89 7.04
N ARG A 93 13.58 0.43 8.28
CA ARG A 93 12.48 0.17 9.18
C ARG A 93 11.87 1.47 9.68
N LEU A 94 10.55 1.56 9.60
CA LEU A 94 9.81 2.69 10.16
C LEU A 94 9.69 2.55 11.67
N ARG A 95 9.69 3.69 12.37
CA ARG A 95 9.27 3.70 13.77
C ARG A 95 7.76 3.57 13.82
N PRO A 96 7.22 2.82 14.80
CA PRO A 96 5.77 2.74 14.94
C PRO A 96 5.15 4.14 15.04
N GLY A 97 4.09 4.37 14.25
CA GLY A 97 3.41 5.67 14.22
C GLY A 97 4.07 6.73 13.37
N GLU A 98 5.27 6.47 12.85
CA GLU A 98 5.95 7.42 11.97
C GLU A 98 5.32 7.37 10.58
N ARG A 99 4.89 8.54 10.09
CA ARG A 99 4.28 8.63 8.76
C ARG A 99 5.38 8.83 7.73
N CYS A 100 5.41 7.95 6.74
CA CYS A 100 6.40 7.97 5.67
C CYS A 100 5.70 8.20 4.33
N PRO A 101 5.94 9.34 3.66
CA PRO A 101 5.39 9.54 2.32
C PRO A 101 5.95 8.50 1.36
N LEU A 102 5.09 7.98 0.50
CA LEU A 102 5.46 6.99 -0.51
C LEU A 102 5.50 7.62 -1.89
N HIS A 103 6.42 7.15 -2.70
CA HIS A 103 6.59 7.61 -4.07
C HIS A 103 6.60 6.41 -5.00
N ALA A 104 6.23 6.63 -6.25
CA ALA A 104 6.30 5.57 -7.25
C ALA A 104 7.70 4.99 -7.29
N GLY A 105 7.79 3.68 -7.28
CA GLY A 105 9.07 2.97 -7.25
C GLY A 105 9.53 2.57 -5.87
N ASP A 106 8.85 3.01 -4.81
CA ASP A 106 9.23 2.60 -3.45
C ASP A 106 8.90 1.14 -3.20
N TRP A 107 9.81 0.47 -2.49
CA TRP A 107 9.64 -0.90 -2.03
C TRP A 107 9.10 -0.88 -0.62
N ILE A 108 8.02 -1.62 -0.39
CA ILE A 108 7.35 -1.68 0.91
C ILE A 108 7.39 -3.13 1.37
N ALA A 109 8.12 -3.41 2.46
CA ALA A 109 8.17 -4.74 3.03
C ALA A 109 7.37 -4.79 4.33
N LEU A 110 6.46 -5.76 4.40
CA LEU A 110 5.66 -6.02 5.60
C LEU A 110 6.30 -7.20 6.32
N GLY A 111 7.05 -6.89 7.38
CA GLY A 111 7.85 -7.89 8.07
C GLY A 111 9.26 -7.92 7.53
N LYS A 112 10.09 -8.74 8.15
CA LYS A 112 11.52 -8.77 7.87
C LYS A 112 11.86 -9.74 6.75
N GLU A 113 13.09 -9.66 6.27
CA GLU A 113 13.69 -10.58 5.29
C GLU A 113 13.05 -10.49 3.90
N ASP A 114 12.35 -9.39 3.60
CA ASP A 114 11.74 -9.14 2.30
C ASP A 114 10.82 -10.26 1.82
N LYS A 115 10.22 -10.99 2.76
CA LYS A 115 9.34 -12.11 2.40
C LYS A 115 8.03 -11.66 1.80
N VAL A 116 7.49 -10.52 2.29
CA VAL A 116 6.25 -9.95 1.76
C VAL A 116 6.55 -8.52 1.35
N THR A 117 6.82 -8.30 0.08
CA THR A 117 7.26 -7.01 -0.45
C THR A 117 6.39 -6.57 -1.61
N PHE A 118 6.05 -5.29 -1.58
CA PHE A 118 5.25 -4.65 -2.62
C PHE A 118 6.05 -3.50 -3.23
N LEU A 119 5.77 -3.22 -4.49
CA LEU A 119 6.30 -2.07 -5.21
C LEU A 119 5.15 -1.12 -5.44
N LEU A 120 5.31 0.15 -5.05
CA LEU A 120 4.30 1.16 -5.35
C LEU A 120 4.47 1.60 -6.79
N GLN A 121 3.40 1.50 -7.55
CA GLN A 121 3.35 2.00 -8.92
C GLN A 121 2.27 3.06 -9.02
N GLN A 122 2.59 4.11 -9.76
CA GLN A 122 1.67 5.21 -9.96
C GLN A 122 2.02 5.84 -11.30
N ASP A 123 1.08 5.85 -12.19
CA ASP A 123 1.31 6.37 -13.55
C ASP A 123 1.36 7.89 -13.60
#